data_b15a22594baab6b66215c3048a42ff31
#
_entry.id   b15a22594baab6b66215c3048a42ff31
#
_cell.length_a   1.000
_cell.length_b   1.000
_cell.length_c   1.000
_cell.angle_alpha   90.00
_cell.angle_beta   90.00
_cell.angle_gamma   90.00
#
_symmetry.space_group_name_H-M   'P 1'
#
loop_
_entity.id
_entity.type
_entity.pdbx_description
1 polymer ?
#
loop_
_entity_poly.entity_id
_entity_poly.type
_entity_poly.pdbx_seq_one_letter_code
_entity_poly.pdbx_strand_id
1 'polypeptide(L)'
;MAERVTVAPDAPEIGSFRHFHDVAELVLFGRVRGEFIADGARHPLRDGSIVFVPSMRHHDYALERGAMDWLLVQIDPFVVESLGLSDQLPALARPFCALPDRRGGERIAMLGEWLVDAVGGGASSSAIERIVELLLLAVAEAPPTEPAARSEIPTHSERLLPALERLRTAPSDPLDLETAATLCRLSSTYFSRRFRQLFGMTFTDYSRVHRLHLAARRLAGSGAGIAEIAFGVGFSSPAHFSARFRERFGMTPRAYRASARARGVQGRGIE
;
A
#
# COMPACT_ATOMS: atom_id res chain seq x y z
N MET A 1 -4.89 -7.33 8.59
CA MET A 1 -5.47 -6.81 9.85
C MET A 1 -6.68 -5.96 9.49
N ALA A 2 -7.74 -6.03 10.27
CA ALA A 2 -8.90 -5.14 10.13
C ALA A 2 -9.32 -4.70 11.53
N GLU A 3 -9.43 -3.39 11.76
CA GLU A 3 -9.78 -2.84 13.07
C GLU A 3 -10.60 -1.56 12.95
N ARG A 4 -11.47 -1.35 13.92
CA ARG A 4 -12.24 -0.12 14.04
C ARG A 4 -11.52 0.85 14.98
N VAL A 5 -11.40 2.10 14.52
CA VAL A 5 -10.81 3.19 15.29
C VAL A 5 -11.89 4.24 15.56
N THR A 6 -11.96 4.70 16.81
CA THR A 6 -12.86 5.79 17.23
C THR A 6 -12.05 6.84 17.98
N VAL A 7 -12.22 8.08 17.60
CA VAL A 7 -11.55 9.24 18.20
C VAL A 7 -12.58 10.10 18.92
N ALA A 8 -12.29 10.44 20.17
CA ALA A 8 -13.18 11.26 20.99
C ALA A 8 -13.24 12.72 20.47
N PRO A 9 -14.36 13.44 20.72
CA PRO A 9 -14.54 14.81 20.21
C PRO A 9 -13.51 15.81 20.71
N ASP A 10 -12.93 15.57 21.87
CA ASP A 10 -11.93 16.40 22.55
C ASP A 10 -10.48 16.00 22.28
N ALA A 11 -10.29 14.96 21.46
CA ALA A 11 -8.97 14.54 21.06
C ALA A 11 -8.22 15.66 20.33
N PRO A 12 -6.91 15.79 20.53
CA PRO A 12 -6.11 16.76 19.83
C PRO A 12 -6.18 16.54 18.31
N GLU A 13 -5.96 17.60 17.55
CA GLU A 13 -5.76 17.51 16.11
C GLU A 13 -4.69 16.46 15.79
N ILE A 14 -5.01 15.55 14.88
CA ILE A 14 -4.03 14.62 14.34
C ILE A 14 -3.31 15.39 13.24
N GLY A 15 -2.22 16.04 13.61
CA GLY A 15 -1.37 16.76 12.68
C GLY A 15 -0.81 15.83 11.61
N SER A 16 -0.42 16.43 10.48
CA SER A 16 0.17 15.73 9.36
C SER A 16 1.32 14.81 9.81
N PHE A 17 1.14 13.52 9.67
CA PHE A 17 2.18 12.53 9.91
C PHE A 17 2.32 11.64 8.67
N ARG A 18 3.37 11.92 7.94
CA ARG A 18 3.66 11.16 6.73
C ARG A 18 4.26 9.82 7.07
N HIS A 19 3.68 8.80 6.51
CA HIS A 19 4.16 7.45 6.69
C HIS A 19 4.02 6.65 5.39
N PHE A 20 4.62 5.51 5.36
CA PHE A 20 4.39 4.46 4.39
C PHE A 20 4.46 3.13 5.12
N HIS A 21 3.88 2.14 4.54
CA HIS A 21 3.95 0.78 5.04
C HIS A 21 4.05 -0.19 3.87
N ASP A 22 4.46 -1.39 4.18
CA ASP A 22 4.66 -2.46 3.21
C ASP A 22 3.39 -3.28 2.94
N VAL A 23 2.28 -2.88 3.52
CA VAL A 23 0.93 -3.42 3.27
C VAL A 23 0.13 -2.45 2.40
N ALA A 24 -0.89 -2.94 1.70
CA ALA A 24 -1.90 -2.04 1.15
C ALA A 24 -2.84 -1.60 2.29
N GLU A 25 -3.24 -0.34 2.27
CA GLU A 25 -4.13 0.24 3.27
C GLU A 25 -5.44 0.66 2.62
N LEU A 26 -6.54 0.28 3.26
CA LEU A 26 -7.87 0.76 2.95
C LEU A 26 -8.47 1.37 4.21
N VAL A 27 -8.88 2.63 4.13
CA VAL A 27 -9.56 3.35 5.21
C VAL A 27 -10.97 3.68 4.77
N LEU A 28 -11.95 3.19 5.51
CA LEU A 28 -13.36 3.50 5.33
C LEU A 28 -13.78 4.45 6.44
N PHE A 29 -13.91 5.72 6.13
CA PHE A 29 -14.31 6.72 7.11
C PHE A 29 -15.82 6.70 7.34
N GLY A 30 -16.23 6.66 8.59
CA GLY A 30 -17.60 6.98 8.99
C GLY A 30 -17.76 8.49 9.07
N ARG A 31 -17.19 9.09 10.12
CA ARG A 31 -17.13 10.55 10.32
C ARG A 31 -15.70 11.03 10.23
N VAL A 32 -15.47 12.05 9.43
CA VAL A 32 -14.15 12.66 9.29
C VAL A 32 -14.24 14.07 8.72
N ARG A 33 -13.29 14.91 9.12
CA ARG A 33 -12.95 16.18 8.46
C ARG A 33 -11.45 16.29 8.36
N GLY A 34 -10.98 16.83 7.25
CA GLY A 34 -9.56 17.01 6.99
C GLY A 34 -9.19 16.72 5.55
N GLU A 35 -7.97 16.30 5.34
CA GLU A 35 -7.42 16.03 4.01
C GLU A 35 -6.62 14.72 4.00
N PHE A 36 -6.72 14.00 2.91
CA PHE A 36 -5.81 12.94 2.51
C PHE A 36 -4.82 13.51 1.50
N ILE A 37 -3.54 13.23 1.67
CA ILE A 37 -2.46 13.79 0.85
C ILE A 37 -1.61 12.65 0.29
N ALA A 38 -1.59 12.52 -1.03
CA ALA A 38 -0.77 11.55 -1.72
C ALA A 38 -0.36 12.05 -3.11
N ASP A 39 0.81 11.63 -3.60
CA ASP A 39 1.34 11.98 -4.93
C ASP A 39 1.28 13.50 -5.24
N GLY A 40 1.46 14.36 -4.23
CA GLY A 40 1.39 15.83 -4.35
C GLY A 40 -0.02 16.40 -4.48
N ALA A 41 -1.06 15.58 -4.39
CA ALA A 41 -2.45 15.99 -4.43
C ALA A 41 -3.07 15.99 -3.03
N ARG A 42 -4.00 16.93 -2.77
CA ARG A 42 -4.78 17.04 -1.54
C ARG A 42 -6.23 16.73 -1.83
N HIS A 43 -6.75 15.72 -1.18
CA HIS A 43 -8.13 15.29 -1.32
C HIS A 43 -8.91 15.62 -0.03
N PRO A 44 -9.96 16.45 -0.09
CA PRO A 44 -10.76 16.75 1.08
C PRO A 44 -11.49 15.48 1.53
N LEU A 45 -11.41 15.19 2.82
CA LEU A 45 -12.13 14.11 3.46
C LEU A 45 -13.48 14.58 3.98
N ARG A 46 -14.49 13.75 3.78
CA ARG A 46 -15.87 13.94 4.24
C ARG A 46 -16.39 12.63 4.82
N ASP A 47 -17.48 12.71 5.58
CA ASP A 47 -18.16 11.52 6.08
C ASP A 47 -18.46 10.55 4.93
N GLY A 48 -18.07 9.29 5.10
CA GLY A 48 -18.17 8.27 4.07
C GLY A 48 -17.04 8.24 3.05
N SER A 49 -16.02 9.08 3.17
CA SER A 49 -14.83 9.01 2.31
C SER A 49 -14.13 7.67 2.45
N ILE A 50 -13.59 7.18 1.33
CA ILE A 50 -12.79 5.96 1.25
C ILE A 50 -11.42 6.34 0.74
N VAL A 51 -10.38 5.84 1.39
CA VAL A 51 -8.99 6.00 0.95
C VAL A 51 -8.38 4.64 0.73
N PHE A 52 -7.74 4.45 -0.42
CA PHE A 52 -6.92 3.29 -0.70
C PHE A 52 -5.50 3.71 -1.02
N VAL A 53 -4.54 3.03 -0.40
CA VAL A 53 -3.11 3.25 -0.61
C VAL A 53 -2.45 1.90 -0.88
N PRO A 54 -1.89 1.69 -2.08
CA PRO A 54 -1.11 0.49 -2.35
C PRO A 54 0.12 0.39 -1.44
N SER A 55 0.64 -0.82 -1.25
CA SER A 55 1.87 -1.02 -0.48
C SER A 55 3.02 -0.15 -1.03
N MET A 56 3.92 0.28 -0.15
CA MET A 56 5.10 1.07 -0.48
C MET A 56 4.79 2.44 -1.10
N ARG A 57 3.56 2.93 -0.95
CA ARG A 57 3.17 4.29 -1.37
C ARG A 57 3.15 5.22 -0.18
N HIS A 58 3.75 6.38 -0.39
CA HIS A 58 3.81 7.43 0.60
C HIS A 58 2.50 8.21 0.64
N HIS A 59 1.99 8.45 1.83
CA HIS A 59 0.76 9.20 2.03
C HIS A 59 0.74 9.89 3.40
N ASP A 60 -0.26 10.74 3.59
CA ASP A 60 -0.43 11.54 4.79
C ASP A 60 -1.90 11.84 5.04
N TYR A 61 -2.24 12.06 6.29
CA TYR A 61 -3.53 12.56 6.71
C TYR A 61 -3.35 13.82 7.56
N ALA A 62 -4.10 14.85 7.27
CA ALA A 62 -4.26 16.03 8.12
C ALA A 62 -5.71 16.06 8.58
N LEU A 63 -5.97 15.59 9.80
CA LEU A 63 -7.32 15.44 10.32
C LEU A 63 -7.63 16.57 11.32
N GLU A 64 -8.77 17.22 11.12
CA GLU A 64 -9.27 18.29 11.99
C GLU A 64 -9.73 17.72 13.34
N ARG A 65 -9.86 18.60 14.33
CA ARG A 65 -10.44 18.23 15.62
C ARG A 65 -11.89 17.81 15.48
N GLY A 66 -12.30 16.80 16.21
CA GLY A 66 -13.69 16.38 16.26
C GLY A 66 -13.87 14.89 16.51
N ALA A 67 -15.09 14.47 16.69
CA ALA A 67 -15.43 13.06 16.74
C ALA A 67 -15.23 12.42 15.37
N MET A 68 -14.40 11.41 15.30
CA MET A 68 -14.09 10.70 14.07
C MET A 68 -14.15 9.19 14.30
N ASP A 69 -14.51 8.48 13.26
CA ASP A 69 -14.46 7.03 13.25
C ASP A 69 -14.15 6.50 11.86
N TRP A 70 -13.37 5.42 11.82
CA TRP A 70 -13.05 4.74 10.58
C TRP A 70 -12.75 3.27 10.82
N LEU A 71 -12.87 2.50 9.76
CA LEU A 71 -12.37 1.14 9.68
C LEU A 71 -11.05 1.15 8.92
N LEU A 72 -9.98 0.64 9.55
CA LEU A 72 -8.66 0.45 8.96
C LEU A 72 -8.50 -1.00 8.54
N VAL A 73 -8.22 -1.24 7.25
CA VAL A 73 -7.91 -2.56 6.71
C VAL A 73 -6.51 -2.53 6.12
N GLN A 74 -5.61 -3.32 6.70
CA GLN A 74 -4.27 -3.53 6.17
C GLN A 74 -4.20 -4.90 5.51
N ILE A 75 -3.87 -4.90 4.22
CA ILE A 75 -3.90 -6.07 3.35
C ILE A 75 -2.47 -6.39 2.92
N ASP A 76 -2.03 -7.63 3.17
CA ASP A 76 -0.74 -8.08 2.64
C ASP A 76 -0.76 -7.94 1.11
N PRO A 77 0.24 -7.30 0.50
CA PRO A 77 0.34 -7.16 -0.96
C PRO A 77 0.20 -8.48 -1.71
N PHE A 78 0.67 -9.57 -1.09
CA PHE A 78 0.52 -10.90 -1.65
C PHE A 78 -0.95 -11.29 -1.87
N VAL A 79 -1.84 -10.93 -0.97
CA VAL A 79 -3.28 -11.20 -1.12
C VAL A 79 -3.83 -10.45 -2.33
N VAL A 80 -3.50 -9.16 -2.47
CA VAL A 80 -3.93 -8.35 -3.63
C VAL A 80 -3.43 -8.94 -4.95
N GLU A 81 -2.16 -9.37 -4.99
CA GLU A 81 -1.55 -9.96 -6.18
C GLU A 81 -2.09 -11.35 -6.48
N SER A 82 -2.32 -12.19 -5.45
CA SER A 82 -2.85 -13.56 -5.64
C SER A 82 -4.28 -13.56 -6.17
N LEU A 83 -5.03 -12.49 -5.92
CA LEU A 83 -6.36 -12.28 -6.46
C LEU A 83 -6.35 -11.76 -7.90
N GLY A 84 -5.19 -11.36 -8.44
CA GLY A 84 -5.04 -10.79 -9.79
C GLY A 84 -5.69 -9.42 -9.95
N LEU A 85 -6.02 -8.74 -8.85
CA LEU A 85 -6.77 -7.49 -8.87
C LEU A 85 -5.94 -6.31 -9.38
N SER A 86 -4.63 -6.32 -9.19
CA SER A 86 -3.74 -5.24 -9.64
C SER A 86 -3.78 -5.03 -11.15
N ASP A 87 -3.94 -6.10 -11.93
CA ASP A 87 -4.01 -6.04 -13.39
C ASP A 87 -5.42 -5.71 -13.89
N GLN A 88 -6.45 -6.15 -13.14
CA GLN A 88 -7.85 -5.96 -13.51
C GLN A 88 -8.40 -4.59 -13.08
N LEU A 89 -7.86 -4.01 -12.01
CA LEU A 89 -8.33 -2.77 -11.41
C LEU A 89 -7.22 -1.70 -11.37
N PRO A 90 -7.02 -0.94 -12.46
CA PRO A 90 -5.98 0.10 -12.54
C PRO A 90 -6.07 1.14 -11.41
N ALA A 91 -7.27 1.35 -10.83
CA ALA A 91 -7.47 2.23 -9.67
C ALA A 91 -6.61 1.80 -8.47
N LEU A 92 -6.42 0.49 -8.25
CA LEU A 92 -5.63 -0.03 -7.13
C LEU A 92 -4.10 0.10 -7.32
N ALA A 93 -3.64 0.62 -8.46
CA ALA A 93 -2.21 0.81 -8.72
C ALA A 93 -1.64 2.09 -8.10
N ARG A 94 -2.47 3.01 -7.63
CA ARG A 94 -2.07 4.30 -7.05
C ARG A 94 -2.95 4.68 -5.87
N PRO A 95 -2.48 5.56 -4.96
CA PRO A 95 -3.33 6.11 -3.91
C PRO A 95 -4.51 6.86 -4.53
N PHE A 96 -5.69 6.68 -3.94
CA PHE A 96 -6.87 7.47 -4.32
C PHE A 96 -7.79 7.69 -3.12
N CYS A 97 -8.59 8.74 -3.22
CA CYS A 97 -9.72 9.00 -2.35
C CYS A 97 -10.99 8.91 -3.19
N ALA A 98 -12.03 8.27 -2.66
CA ALA A 98 -13.32 8.14 -3.32
C ALA A 98 -14.46 8.50 -2.36
N LEU A 99 -15.58 8.93 -2.93
CA LEU A 99 -16.81 9.16 -2.19
C LEU A 99 -17.95 8.42 -2.91
N PRO A 100 -18.30 7.22 -2.47
CA PRO A 100 -19.36 6.44 -3.09
C PRO A 100 -20.73 7.11 -2.90
N ASP A 101 -21.68 6.76 -3.75
CA ASP A 101 -23.06 7.07 -3.48
C ASP A 101 -23.56 6.29 -2.24
N ARG A 102 -24.78 6.62 -1.77
CA ARG A 102 -25.34 6.00 -0.57
C ARG A 102 -25.33 4.46 -0.64
N ARG A 103 -25.76 3.88 -1.77
CA ARG A 103 -25.86 2.42 -1.93
C ARG A 103 -24.48 1.77 -2.00
N GLY A 104 -23.55 2.38 -2.70
CA GLY A 104 -22.14 1.95 -2.74
C GLY A 104 -21.50 1.98 -1.37
N GLY A 105 -21.69 3.09 -0.64
CA GLY A 105 -21.19 3.24 0.73
C GLY A 105 -21.76 2.20 1.70
N GLU A 106 -23.06 1.94 1.66
CA GLU A 106 -23.72 0.90 2.49
C GLU A 106 -23.15 -0.50 2.19
N ARG A 107 -22.92 -0.85 0.91
CA ARG A 107 -22.31 -2.14 0.53
C ARG A 107 -20.88 -2.26 1.01
N ILE A 108 -20.07 -1.23 0.82
CA ILE A 108 -18.66 -1.20 1.23
C ILE A 108 -18.55 -1.30 2.75
N ALA A 109 -19.39 -0.55 3.49
CA ALA A 109 -19.42 -0.62 4.94
C ALA A 109 -19.81 -2.03 5.43
N MET A 110 -20.84 -2.65 4.85
CA MET A 110 -21.24 -4.01 5.19
C MET A 110 -20.12 -5.03 4.97
N LEU A 111 -19.39 -4.94 3.84
CA LEU A 111 -18.27 -5.83 3.55
C LEU A 111 -17.11 -5.59 4.53
N GLY A 112 -16.86 -4.34 4.90
CA GLY A 112 -15.85 -3.97 5.89
C GLY A 112 -16.17 -4.55 7.28
N GLU A 113 -17.41 -4.42 7.74
CA GLU A 113 -17.87 -5.01 9.00
C GLU A 113 -17.76 -6.53 8.98
N TRP A 114 -18.21 -7.15 7.91
CA TRP A 114 -18.08 -8.61 7.76
C TRP A 114 -16.62 -9.05 7.81
N LEU A 115 -15.70 -8.27 7.22
CA LEU A 115 -14.27 -8.56 7.30
C LEU A 115 -13.75 -8.49 8.74
N VAL A 116 -14.16 -7.48 9.52
CA VAL A 116 -13.79 -7.38 10.95
C VAL A 116 -14.26 -8.59 11.72
N ASP A 117 -15.54 -8.96 11.56
CA ASP A 117 -16.13 -10.11 12.22
C ASP A 117 -15.45 -11.42 11.83
N ALA A 118 -15.14 -11.60 10.54
CA ALA A 118 -14.45 -12.78 10.03
C ALA A 118 -13.03 -12.91 10.59
N VAL A 119 -12.28 -11.80 10.65
CA VAL A 119 -10.92 -11.77 11.22
C VAL A 119 -10.96 -12.03 12.73
N GLY A 120 -11.83 -11.35 13.46
CA GLY A 120 -11.98 -11.51 14.91
C GLY A 120 -12.55 -12.86 15.32
N GLY A 121 -13.44 -13.44 14.51
CA GLY A 121 -14.06 -14.76 14.71
C GLY A 121 -13.22 -15.95 14.28
N GLY A 122 -12.00 -15.71 13.71
CA GLY A 122 -11.10 -16.80 13.28
C GLY A 122 -11.61 -17.55 12.04
N ALA A 123 -12.29 -16.87 11.12
CA ALA A 123 -12.73 -17.46 9.86
C ALA A 123 -11.52 -17.99 9.06
N SER A 124 -11.77 -18.91 8.13
CA SER A 124 -10.72 -19.46 7.28
C SER A 124 -10.06 -18.38 6.42
N SER A 125 -8.77 -18.54 6.12
CA SER A 125 -8.06 -17.61 5.23
C SER A 125 -8.76 -17.42 3.88
N SER A 126 -9.34 -18.49 3.34
CA SER A 126 -10.08 -18.43 2.08
C SER A 126 -11.35 -17.57 2.19
N ALA A 127 -12.09 -17.64 3.29
CA ALA A 127 -13.27 -16.78 3.51
C ALA A 127 -12.85 -15.30 3.61
N ILE A 128 -11.79 -15.01 4.38
CA ILE A 128 -11.25 -13.66 4.52
C ILE A 128 -10.79 -13.11 3.16
N GLU A 129 -10.06 -13.91 2.36
CA GLU A 129 -9.61 -13.53 1.02
C GLU A 129 -10.79 -13.17 0.08
N ARG A 130 -11.89 -13.92 0.12
CA ARG A 130 -13.09 -13.62 -0.68
C ARG A 130 -13.78 -12.33 -0.26
N ILE A 131 -13.85 -12.06 1.04
CA ILE A 131 -14.41 -10.79 1.53
C ILE A 131 -13.52 -9.62 1.11
N VAL A 132 -12.20 -9.76 1.22
CA VAL A 132 -11.22 -8.75 0.75
C VAL A 132 -11.37 -8.51 -0.76
N GLU A 133 -11.52 -9.56 -1.56
CA GLU A 133 -11.73 -9.46 -3.01
C GLU A 133 -12.98 -8.63 -3.33
N LEU A 134 -14.13 -8.99 -2.75
CA LEU A 134 -15.37 -8.25 -2.95
C LEU A 134 -15.28 -6.80 -2.47
N LEU A 135 -14.62 -6.57 -1.35
CA LEU A 135 -14.40 -5.24 -0.80
C LEU A 135 -13.56 -4.38 -1.76
N LEU A 136 -12.44 -4.90 -2.27
CA LEU A 136 -11.58 -4.17 -3.20
C LEU A 136 -12.27 -3.91 -4.55
N LEU A 137 -13.05 -4.86 -5.06
CA LEU A 137 -13.88 -4.66 -6.25
C LEU A 137 -14.88 -3.51 -6.04
N ALA A 138 -15.63 -3.53 -4.95
CA ALA A 138 -16.60 -2.48 -4.64
C ALA A 138 -15.95 -1.10 -4.43
N VAL A 139 -14.78 -1.06 -3.82
CA VAL A 139 -14.01 0.18 -3.60
C VAL A 139 -13.47 0.74 -4.91
N ALA A 140 -13.00 -0.12 -5.83
CA ALA A 140 -12.47 0.31 -7.12
C ALA A 140 -13.56 0.87 -8.06
N GLU A 141 -14.82 0.49 -7.86
CA GLU A 141 -15.98 1.05 -8.58
C GLU A 141 -16.43 2.41 -8.04
N ALA A 142 -16.00 2.79 -6.83
CA ALA A 142 -16.41 4.06 -6.22
C ALA A 142 -15.81 5.25 -7.00
N PRO A 143 -16.61 6.31 -7.27
CA PRO A 143 -16.12 7.47 -8.01
C PRO A 143 -15.00 8.18 -7.23
N PRO A 144 -13.83 8.40 -7.88
CA PRO A 144 -12.74 9.12 -7.25
C PRO A 144 -13.13 10.58 -6.99
N THR A 145 -12.64 11.13 -5.88
CA THR A 145 -12.78 12.55 -5.60
C THR A 145 -11.71 13.35 -6.35
N GLU A 146 -12.11 14.48 -6.93
CA GLU A 146 -11.17 15.41 -7.52
C GLU A 146 -10.29 16.05 -6.42
N PRO A 147 -8.98 16.17 -6.64
CA PRO A 147 -8.10 16.85 -5.70
C PRO A 147 -8.45 18.34 -5.62
N ALA A 148 -8.56 18.88 -4.41
CA ALA A 148 -8.87 20.30 -4.17
C ALA A 148 -7.76 21.25 -4.61
N ALA A 149 -6.52 20.80 -4.54
CA ALA A 149 -5.34 21.52 -5.00
C ALA A 149 -4.17 20.56 -5.25
N ARG A 150 -3.32 20.89 -6.22
CA ARG A 150 -1.94 20.41 -6.27
C ARG A 150 -1.07 21.45 -5.59
N SER A 151 -0.22 21.04 -4.67
CA SER A 151 0.71 21.97 -4.03
C SER A 151 1.71 22.47 -5.05
N GLU A 152 1.70 23.77 -5.34
CA GLU A 152 2.70 24.40 -6.22
C GLU A 152 4.10 24.45 -5.59
N ILE A 153 4.17 24.37 -4.26
CA ILE A 153 5.45 24.34 -3.54
C ILE A 153 5.73 22.89 -3.16
N PRO A 154 6.81 22.28 -3.68
CA PRO A 154 7.18 20.93 -3.30
C PRO A 154 7.36 20.88 -1.78
N THR A 155 6.52 20.11 -1.11
CA THR A 155 6.74 19.82 0.31
C THR A 155 8.07 19.10 0.46
N HIS A 156 8.66 19.14 1.65
CA HIS A 156 9.95 18.47 1.87
C HIS A 156 9.99 16.99 1.52
N SER A 157 8.83 16.32 1.43
CA SER A 157 8.72 14.93 0.98
C SER A 157 8.68 14.80 -0.54
N GLU A 158 8.08 15.77 -1.23
CA GLU A 158 8.03 15.81 -2.69
C GLU A 158 9.43 15.93 -3.29
N ARG A 159 10.36 16.54 -2.54
CA ARG A 159 11.78 16.55 -2.94
C ARG A 159 12.41 15.16 -3.01
N LEU A 160 11.85 14.15 -2.32
CA LEU A 160 12.33 12.77 -2.39
C LEU A 160 11.63 11.95 -3.50
N LEU A 161 10.57 12.47 -4.09
CA LEU A 161 9.80 11.78 -5.15
C LEU A 161 10.68 11.30 -6.32
N PRO A 162 11.66 12.07 -6.84
CA PRO A 162 12.50 11.58 -7.94
C PRO A 162 13.22 10.27 -7.63
N ALA A 163 13.72 10.11 -6.40
CA ALA A 163 14.38 8.87 -5.98
C ALA A 163 13.38 7.71 -5.81
N LEU A 164 12.20 7.98 -5.26
CA LEU A 164 11.15 6.98 -5.09
C LEU A 164 10.59 6.51 -6.43
N GLU A 165 10.37 7.45 -7.36
CA GLU A 165 9.90 7.15 -8.71
C GLU A 165 10.93 6.33 -9.49
N ARG A 166 12.22 6.63 -9.32
CA ARG A 166 13.30 5.86 -9.94
C ARG A 166 13.34 4.42 -9.43
N LEU A 167 13.14 4.20 -8.12
CA LEU A 167 13.02 2.85 -7.56
C LEU A 167 11.82 2.09 -8.16
N ARG A 168 10.71 2.78 -8.39
CA ARG A 168 9.49 2.19 -8.93
C ARG A 168 9.62 1.83 -10.41
N THR A 169 10.21 2.72 -11.21
CA THR A 169 10.27 2.57 -12.68
C THR A 169 11.43 1.72 -13.18
N ALA A 170 12.53 1.65 -12.43
CA ALA A 170 13.70 0.87 -12.79
C ALA A 170 14.29 0.09 -11.60
N PRO A 171 13.55 -0.86 -11.06
CA PRO A 171 13.92 -1.58 -9.84
C PRO A 171 15.12 -2.52 -10.03
N SER A 172 15.44 -2.91 -11.26
CA SER A 172 16.60 -3.73 -11.60
C SER A 172 17.92 -2.98 -11.49
N ASP A 173 17.88 -1.64 -11.64
CA ASP A 173 19.07 -0.83 -11.57
C ASP A 173 19.37 -0.48 -10.11
N PRO A 174 20.56 -0.79 -9.60
CA PRO A 174 20.96 -0.39 -8.26
C PRO A 174 20.89 1.13 -8.12
N LEU A 175 20.12 1.60 -7.16
CA LEU A 175 20.05 3.01 -6.79
C LEU A 175 20.67 3.16 -5.41
N ASP A 176 21.89 3.66 -5.38
CA ASP A 176 22.58 3.97 -4.12
C ASP A 176 22.14 5.31 -3.52
N LEU A 177 22.58 5.57 -2.31
CA LEU A 177 22.21 6.78 -1.57
C LEU A 177 22.68 8.06 -2.27
N GLU A 178 23.87 8.05 -2.85
CA GLU A 178 24.49 9.22 -3.48
C GLU A 178 23.73 9.59 -4.77
N THR A 179 23.46 8.61 -5.61
CA THR A 179 22.67 8.77 -6.83
C THR A 179 21.23 9.22 -6.51
N ALA A 180 20.61 8.63 -5.48
CA ALA A 180 19.28 9.03 -5.03
C ALA A 180 19.23 10.48 -4.53
N ALA A 181 20.23 10.91 -3.77
CA ALA A 181 20.36 12.29 -3.31
C ALA A 181 20.56 13.26 -4.49
N THR A 182 21.39 12.88 -5.46
CA THR A 182 21.65 13.68 -6.67
C THR A 182 20.38 13.85 -7.51
N LEU A 183 19.59 12.78 -7.71
CA LEU A 183 18.29 12.85 -8.39
C LEU A 183 17.32 13.84 -7.70
N CYS A 184 17.41 13.92 -6.39
CA CYS A 184 16.61 14.83 -5.58
C CYS A 184 17.21 16.25 -5.43
N ARG A 185 18.37 16.52 -6.03
CA ARG A 185 19.14 17.77 -5.88
C ARG A 185 19.44 18.11 -4.41
N LEU A 186 19.82 17.09 -3.64
CA LEU A 186 20.14 17.17 -2.22
C LEU A 186 21.53 16.62 -1.97
N SER A 187 22.19 17.07 -0.87
CA SER A 187 23.38 16.37 -0.37
C SER A 187 23.00 15.02 0.23
N SER A 188 23.88 14.02 0.15
CA SER A 188 23.65 12.69 0.69
C SER A 188 23.32 12.71 2.19
N THR A 189 23.97 13.59 2.96
CA THR A 189 23.70 13.76 4.39
C THR A 189 22.29 14.31 4.65
N TYR A 190 21.87 15.34 3.90
CA TYR A 190 20.54 15.91 4.06
C TYR A 190 19.45 14.91 3.61
N PHE A 191 19.66 14.26 2.45
CA PHE A 191 18.77 13.22 1.93
C PHE A 191 18.60 12.08 2.94
N SER A 192 19.69 11.51 3.45
CA SER A 192 19.66 10.39 4.40
C SER A 192 18.91 10.76 5.69
N ARG A 193 19.24 11.92 6.29
CA ARG A 193 18.53 12.41 7.49
C ARG A 193 17.04 12.61 7.22
N ARG A 194 16.72 13.27 6.11
CA ARG A 194 15.32 13.59 5.76
C ARG A 194 14.54 12.34 5.41
N PHE A 195 15.15 11.43 4.67
CA PHE A 195 14.55 10.14 4.35
C PHE A 195 14.19 9.37 5.62
N ARG A 196 15.15 9.26 6.56
CA ARG A 196 14.92 8.56 7.83
C ARG A 196 13.85 9.24 8.70
N GLN A 197 13.78 10.56 8.70
CA GLN A 197 12.72 11.30 9.41
C GLN A 197 11.33 11.02 8.83
N LEU A 198 11.20 10.88 7.51
CA LEU A 198 9.92 10.69 6.83
C LEU A 198 9.49 9.22 6.78
N PHE A 199 10.45 8.30 6.65
CA PHE A 199 10.17 6.88 6.40
C PHE A 199 10.53 5.97 7.59
N GLY A 200 11.08 6.51 8.67
CA GLY A 200 11.48 5.72 9.85
C GLY A 200 12.65 4.77 9.63
N MET A 201 13.14 4.62 8.39
CA MET A 201 14.23 3.72 8.02
C MET A 201 15.21 4.37 7.03
N THR A 202 16.36 3.70 6.79
CA THR A 202 17.31 4.19 5.79
C THR A 202 16.80 3.99 4.37
N PHE A 203 17.29 4.81 3.43
CA PHE A 203 16.97 4.63 2.01
C PHE A 203 17.37 3.25 1.47
N THR A 204 18.51 2.74 1.94
CA THR A 204 19.01 1.40 1.55
C THR A 204 18.07 0.29 2.01
N ASP A 205 17.54 0.38 3.25
CA ASP A 205 16.58 -0.58 3.77
C ASP A 205 15.25 -0.51 3.02
N TYR A 206 14.76 0.71 2.79
CA TYR A 206 13.56 0.95 2.00
C TYR A 206 13.68 0.36 0.59
N SER A 207 14.77 0.67 -0.13
CA SER A 207 15.04 0.13 -1.47
C SER A 207 15.06 -1.41 -1.48
N ARG A 208 15.67 -2.02 -0.44
CA ARG A 208 15.71 -3.48 -0.30
C ARG A 208 14.30 -4.06 -0.08
N VAL A 209 13.51 -3.49 0.82
CA VAL A 209 12.13 -3.92 1.10
C VAL A 209 11.28 -3.79 -0.16
N HIS A 210 11.36 -2.65 -0.86
CA HIS A 210 10.66 -2.42 -2.12
C HIS A 210 10.99 -3.50 -3.17
N ARG A 211 12.27 -3.84 -3.35
CA ARG A 211 12.70 -4.89 -4.29
C ARG A 211 12.18 -6.28 -3.90
N LEU A 212 12.12 -6.59 -2.60
CA LEU A 212 11.56 -7.86 -2.12
C LEU A 212 10.05 -7.96 -2.38
N HIS A 213 9.29 -6.88 -2.20
CA HIS A 213 7.87 -6.85 -2.54
C HIS A 213 7.64 -6.99 -4.04
N LEU A 214 8.44 -6.32 -4.87
CA LEU A 214 8.37 -6.50 -6.33
C LEU A 214 8.70 -7.95 -6.74
N ALA A 215 9.69 -8.58 -6.08
CA ALA A 215 9.98 -9.99 -6.31
C ALA A 215 8.81 -10.90 -5.93
N ALA A 216 8.13 -10.63 -4.81
CA ALA A 216 6.96 -11.37 -4.37
C ALA A 216 5.83 -11.31 -5.44
N ARG A 217 5.57 -10.12 -6.00
CA ARG A 217 4.63 -9.94 -7.11
C ARG A 217 5.01 -10.79 -8.33
N ARG A 218 6.27 -10.71 -8.76
CA ARG A 218 6.75 -11.52 -9.91
C ARG A 218 6.69 -13.01 -9.65
N LEU A 219 6.95 -13.45 -8.40
CA LEU A 219 6.83 -14.86 -8.00
C LEU A 219 5.38 -15.35 -8.08
N ALA A 220 4.41 -14.52 -7.70
CA ALA A 220 2.99 -14.85 -7.75
C ALA A 220 2.45 -14.81 -9.19
N GLY A 221 2.79 -13.79 -9.97
CA GLY A 221 2.20 -13.52 -11.28
C GLY A 221 2.94 -14.09 -12.49
N SER A 222 4.17 -14.64 -12.33
CA SER A 222 4.95 -15.13 -13.48
C SER A 222 5.51 -16.53 -13.33
N GLY A 223 5.90 -17.12 -14.48
CA GLY A 223 6.65 -18.38 -14.53
C GLY A 223 8.18 -18.22 -14.45
N ALA A 224 8.70 -16.99 -14.39
CA ALA A 224 10.13 -16.68 -14.44
C ALA A 224 10.93 -17.41 -13.36
N GLY A 225 12.18 -17.79 -13.65
CA GLY A 225 13.06 -18.46 -12.70
C GLY A 225 13.31 -17.63 -11.43
N ILE A 226 13.52 -18.30 -10.28
CA ILE A 226 13.80 -17.57 -9.02
C ILE A 226 15.08 -16.73 -9.15
N ALA A 227 16.11 -17.27 -9.82
CA ALA A 227 17.34 -16.54 -10.09
C ALA A 227 17.13 -15.34 -11.03
N GLU A 228 16.32 -15.53 -12.07
CA GLU A 228 15.94 -14.48 -12.99
C GLU A 228 15.19 -13.33 -12.29
N ILE A 229 14.25 -13.68 -11.41
CA ILE A 229 13.53 -12.70 -10.61
C ILE A 229 14.50 -11.96 -9.67
N ALA A 230 15.41 -12.68 -9.00
CA ALA A 230 16.40 -12.08 -8.10
C ALA A 230 17.25 -11.02 -8.83
N PHE A 231 17.80 -11.34 -9.99
CA PHE A 231 18.56 -10.39 -10.80
C PHE A 231 17.67 -9.26 -11.34
N GLY A 232 16.48 -9.60 -11.82
CA GLY A 232 15.53 -8.63 -12.37
C GLY A 232 14.96 -7.63 -11.35
N VAL A 233 15.16 -7.86 -10.05
CA VAL A 233 14.86 -6.89 -8.98
C VAL A 233 16.12 -6.33 -8.32
N GLY A 234 17.29 -6.49 -8.96
CA GLY A 234 18.54 -5.85 -8.57
C GLY A 234 19.30 -6.53 -7.42
N PHE A 235 19.11 -7.82 -7.17
CA PHE A 235 19.99 -8.58 -6.29
C PHE A 235 21.20 -9.14 -7.08
N SER A 236 22.37 -9.05 -6.50
CA SER A 236 23.61 -9.56 -7.09
C SER A 236 23.74 -11.07 -7.01
N SER A 237 22.97 -11.73 -6.16
CA SER A 237 23.02 -13.19 -6.01
C SER A 237 21.66 -13.75 -5.58
N PRO A 238 21.23 -14.90 -6.19
CA PRO A 238 20.01 -15.60 -5.79
C PRO A 238 20.04 -16.13 -4.36
N ALA A 239 21.22 -16.46 -3.83
CA ALA A 239 21.37 -16.91 -2.45
C ALA A 239 21.09 -15.79 -1.46
N HIS A 240 21.68 -14.60 -1.68
CA HIS A 240 21.41 -13.41 -0.87
C HIS A 240 19.94 -12.99 -0.97
N PHE A 241 19.37 -12.99 -2.17
CA PHE A 241 17.94 -12.76 -2.38
C PHE A 241 17.09 -13.71 -1.55
N SER A 242 17.33 -15.04 -1.65
CA SER A 242 16.52 -16.03 -0.95
C SER A 242 16.58 -15.90 0.57
N ALA A 243 17.75 -15.57 1.11
CA ALA A 243 17.93 -15.31 2.54
C ALA A 243 17.10 -14.09 2.98
N ARG A 244 17.22 -12.95 2.28
CA ARG A 244 16.48 -11.73 2.60
C ARG A 244 14.98 -11.87 2.38
N PHE A 245 14.59 -12.62 1.36
CA PHE A 245 13.18 -12.93 1.10
C PHE A 245 12.58 -13.75 2.25
N ARG A 246 13.28 -14.80 2.71
CA ARG A 246 12.83 -15.60 3.85
C ARG A 246 12.77 -14.80 5.14
N GLU A 247 13.74 -13.93 5.39
CA GLU A 247 13.73 -13.03 6.54
C GLU A 247 12.49 -12.12 6.53
N ARG A 248 12.11 -11.62 5.36
CA ARG A 248 10.99 -10.68 5.20
C ARG A 248 9.62 -11.35 5.21
N PHE A 249 9.47 -12.49 4.54
CA PHE A 249 8.18 -13.17 4.32
C PHE A 249 8.00 -14.46 5.12
N GLY A 250 8.94 -14.84 5.97
CA GLY A 250 8.88 -16.06 6.77
C GLY A 250 9.04 -17.35 5.98
N MET A 251 9.10 -17.29 4.65
CA MET A 251 9.19 -18.47 3.77
C MET A 251 10.11 -18.25 2.57
N THR A 252 10.58 -19.34 1.97
CA THR A 252 11.44 -19.27 0.79
C THR A 252 10.68 -18.77 -0.45
N PRO A 253 11.37 -18.15 -1.45
CA PRO A 253 10.74 -17.75 -2.71
C PRO A 253 9.99 -18.88 -3.41
N ARG A 254 10.53 -20.12 -3.32
CA ARG A 254 9.89 -21.30 -3.91
C ARG A 254 8.58 -21.67 -3.19
N ALA A 255 8.58 -21.65 -1.85
CA ALA A 255 7.39 -21.92 -1.05
C ALA A 255 6.32 -20.84 -1.27
N TYR A 256 6.75 -19.56 -1.35
CA TYR A 256 5.88 -18.45 -1.65
C TYR A 256 5.17 -18.60 -2.99
N ARG A 257 5.90 -18.94 -4.06
CA ARG A 257 5.34 -19.24 -5.39
C ARG A 257 4.35 -20.41 -5.36
N ALA A 258 4.70 -21.49 -4.66
CA ALA A 258 3.82 -22.64 -4.54
C ALA A 258 2.49 -22.28 -3.87
N SER A 259 2.54 -21.51 -2.79
CA SER A 259 1.35 -21.00 -2.08
C SER A 259 0.49 -20.10 -2.96
N ALA A 260 1.11 -19.19 -3.74
CA ALA A 260 0.41 -18.33 -4.67
C ALA A 260 -0.35 -19.11 -5.76
N ARG A 261 0.33 -20.09 -6.35
CA ARG A 261 -0.27 -20.95 -7.40
C ARG A 261 -1.40 -21.83 -6.86
N ALA A 262 -1.23 -22.40 -5.68
CA ALA A 262 -2.27 -23.22 -5.05
C ALA A 262 -3.57 -22.41 -4.83
N ARG A 263 -3.46 -21.15 -4.44
CA ARG A 263 -4.61 -20.25 -4.28
C ARG A 263 -5.25 -19.86 -5.61
N GLY A 264 -4.44 -19.56 -6.63
CA GLY A 264 -4.92 -19.19 -7.97
C GLY A 264 -5.62 -20.33 -8.72
N VAL A 265 -5.26 -21.61 -8.44
CA VAL A 265 -5.93 -22.78 -9.03
C VAL A 265 -7.30 -23.03 -8.40
N GLN A 266 -7.47 -22.77 -7.10
CA GLN A 266 -8.78 -22.90 -6.44
C GLN A 266 -9.81 -21.86 -6.90
N GLY A 267 -9.38 -20.73 -7.47
CA GLY A 267 -10.25 -19.69 -8.03
C GLY A 267 -10.73 -19.94 -9.47
N ARG A 268 -10.14 -20.89 -10.21
CA ARG A 268 -10.50 -21.18 -11.61
C ARG A 268 -11.28 -22.47 -11.82
N GLY A 269 -11.70 -23.14 -10.79
CA GLY A 269 -12.35 -24.46 -10.85
C GLY A 269 -13.86 -24.44 -10.60
N ILE A 270 -14.58 -23.45 -11.09
CA ILE A 270 -16.04 -23.47 -11.21
C ILE A 270 -16.38 -22.93 -12.60
N GLU A 271 -16.29 -23.77 -13.62
CA GLU A 271 -17.10 -23.69 -14.83
C GLU A 271 -18.29 -24.61 -14.71
#